data_722201a647425cd3d4f7bbbcd580357f
#
_entry.id   722201a647425cd3d4f7bbbcd580357f
#
_cell.length_a   1.000
_cell.length_b   1.000
_cell.length_c   1.000
_cell.angle_alpha   90.00
_cell.angle_beta   90.00
_cell.angle_gamma   90.00
#
_symmetry.space_group_name_H-M   'P 1'
#
loop_
_entity.id
_entity.type
_entity.pdbx_description
1 polymer ?
#
loop_
_entity_poly.entity_id
_entity_poly.type
_entity_poly.pdbx_seq_one_letter_code
_entity_poly.pdbx_strand_id
1 'polypeptide(L)'
;YLKQLMLPKKVKKRASLLAITLLVSVLGVFFILQSLNKNILYFKSPTDIKNNQNINFDKKIRVGGMVKKNSLIIKEEEIKFIITDFNNELNISFSGTVPNLFSEEKGVVAEGKLQDKTFFIADRILAKHDENYMPPELKDMMKKNAK
;
A
#
# COMPACT_ATOMS: atom_id res chain seq x y z
N TYR A 1 18.12 38.53 -39.46
CA TYR A 1 18.06 39.71 -38.57
C TYR A 1 17.24 39.39 -37.34
N LEU A 2 17.85 38.73 -36.37
CA LEU A 2 17.29 38.55 -35.03
C LEU A 2 17.50 39.85 -34.25
N LYS A 3 16.48 40.69 -34.24
CA LYS A 3 16.40 41.86 -33.38
C LYS A 3 16.47 41.37 -31.93
N GLN A 4 17.62 41.47 -31.28
CA GLN A 4 17.73 41.22 -29.83
C GLN A 4 16.73 42.14 -29.15
N LEU A 5 15.66 41.56 -28.59
CA LEU A 5 14.70 42.24 -27.72
C LEU A 5 15.47 42.64 -26.45
N MET A 6 16.08 43.82 -26.46
CA MET A 6 16.69 44.43 -25.28
C MET A 6 15.58 44.90 -24.35
N LEU A 7 15.09 43.97 -23.53
CA LEU A 7 14.15 44.30 -22.45
C LEU A 7 14.82 45.28 -21.45
N PRO A 8 14.10 46.37 -21.08
CA PRO A 8 14.63 47.34 -20.11
C PRO A 8 15.02 46.66 -18.82
N LYS A 9 16.09 47.13 -18.13
CA LYS A 9 16.64 46.51 -16.93
C LYS A 9 15.58 46.17 -15.85
N LYS A 10 14.55 47.02 -15.67
CA LYS A 10 13.45 46.80 -14.74
C LYS A 10 12.54 45.59 -15.12
N VAL A 11 12.34 45.38 -16.44
CA VAL A 11 11.56 44.24 -16.93
C VAL A 11 12.32 42.93 -16.80
N LYS A 12 13.66 42.96 -17.07
CA LYS A 12 14.53 41.80 -16.86
C LYS A 12 14.50 41.32 -15.40
N LYS A 13 14.57 42.29 -14.43
CA LYS A 13 14.53 41.96 -13.00
C LYS A 13 13.20 41.36 -12.55
N ARG A 14 12.08 41.88 -13.06
CA ARG A 14 10.74 41.31 -12.78
C ARG A 14 10.55 39.94 -13.44
N ALA A 15 11.00 39.78 -14.69
CA ALA A 15 10.95 38.52 -15.40
C ALA A 15 11.80 37.44 -14.72
N SER A 16 13.02 37.80 -14.23
CA SER A 16 13.85 36.86 -13.51
C SER A 16 13.24 36.44 -12.15
N LEU A 17 12.59 37.37 -11.44
CA LEU A 17 11.89 37.07 -10.21
C LEU A 17 10.72 36.10 -10.45
N LEU A 18 9.92 36.34 -11.49
CA LEU A 18 8.85 35.43 -11.89
C LEU A 18 9.37 34.05 -12.30
N ALA A 19 10.47 34.00 -13.04
CA ALA A 19 11.08 32.75 -13.45
C ALA A 19 11.59 31.96 -12.24
N ILE A 20 12.21 32.63 -11.25
CA ILE A 20 12.68 31.99 -10.01
C ILE A 20 11.51 31.45 -9.18
N THR A 21 10.44 32.24 -9.00
CA THR A 21 9.25 31.77 -8.26
C THR A 21 8.59 30.60 -8.96
N LEU A 22 8.48 30.62 -10.27
CA LEU A 22 7.97 29.49 -11.04
C LEU A 22 8.83 28.24 -10.86
N LEU A 23 10.15 28.38 -10.95
CA LEU A 23 11.09 27.28 -10.77
C LEU A 23 10.96 26.66 -9.37
N VAL A 24 10.89 27.48 -8.34
CA VAL A 24 10.75 27.03 -6.94
C VAL A 24 9.40 26.31 -6.76
N SER A 25 8.31 26.83 -7.36
CA SER A 25 6.99 26.17 -7.31
C SER A 25 7.01 24.81 -8.00
N VAL A 26 7.61 24.69 -9.16
CA VAL A 26 7.73 23.41 -9.89
C VAL A 26 8.55 22.40 -9.09
N LEU A 27 9.67 22.82 -8.51
CA LEU A 27 10.48 21.96 -7.63
C LEU A 27 9.69 21.52 -6.39
N GLY A 28 8.92 22.42 -5.77
CA GLY A 28 8.07 22.09 -4.62
C GLY A 28 7.04 21.02 -4.97
N VAL A 29 6.32 21.20 -6.06
CA VAL A 29 5.34 20.22 -6.55
C VAL A 29 6.01 18.87 -6.86
N PHE A 30 7.17 18.91 -7.50
CA PHE A 30 7.94 17.69 -7.81
C PHE A 30 8.29 16.89 -6.53
N PHE A 31 8.81 17.57 -5.50
CA PHE A 31 9.14 16.90 -4.23
C PHE A 31 7.89 16.36 -3.50
N ILE A 32 6.77 17.10 -3.55
CA ILE A 32 5.50 16.63 -2.97
C ILE A 32 5.03 15.36 -3.69
N LEU A 33 5.00 15.35 -5.00
CA LEU A 33 4.60 14.18 -5.80
C LEU A 33 5.52 12.97 -5.54
N GLN A 34 6.83 13.20 -5.44
CA GLN A 34 7.78 12.15 -5.14
C GLN A 34 7.57 11.57 -3.73
N SER A 35 7.25 12.41 -2.75
CA SER A 35 6.96 11.98 -1.38
C SER A 35 5.67 11.16 -1.29
N LEU A 36 4.62 11.57 -2.01
CA LEU A 36 3.35 10.85 -2.06
C LEU A 36 3.52 9.45 -2.67
N ASN A 37 4.26 9.32 -3.75
CA ASN A 37 4.49 8.03 -4.41
C ASN A 37 5.18 6.99 -3.53
N LYS A 38 5.97 7.41 -2.54
CA LYS A 38 6.66 6.50 -1.61
C LYS A 38 5.74 5.98 -0.49
N ASN A 39 4.68 6.71 -0.18
CA ASN A 39 3.82 6.44 0.98
C ASN A 39 2.47 5.78 0.63
N ILE A 40 2.17 5.56 -0.66
CA ILE A 40 0.94 4.87 -1.07
C ILE A 40 1.15 3.37 -0.90
N LEU A 41 0.46 2.80 0.10
CA LEU A 41 0.37 1.36 0.27
C LEU A 41 -0.79 0.83 -0.57
N TYR A 42 -0.47 0.05 -1.59
CA TYR A 42 -1.47 -0.59 -2.45
C TYR A 42 -2.13 -1.75 -1.72
N PHE A 43 -3.46 -1.77 -1.76
CA PHE A 43 -4.26 -2.89 -1.24
C PHE A 43 -4.34 -4.00 -2.27
N LYS A 44 -4.08 -5.24 -1.84
CA LYS A 44 -4.12 -6.45 -2.66
C LYS A 44 -4.86 -7.57 -1.95
N SER A 45 -5.56 -8.40 -2.70
CA SER A 45 -6.07 -9.68 -2.21
C SER A 45 -5.08 -10.82 -2.52
N PRO A 46 -5.19 -11.98 -1.88
CA PRO A 46 -4.44 -13.18 -2.24
C PRO A 46 -4.56 -13.53 -3.74
N THR A 47 -5.75 -13.38 -4.32
CA THR A 47 -6.00 -13.60 -5.75
C THR A 47 -5.27 -12.59 -6.63
N ASP A 48 -5.26 -11.30 -6.25
CA ASP A 48 -4.52 -10.28 -6.99
C ASP A 48 -3.02 -10.55 -7.01
N ILE A 49 -2.47 -11.04 -5.90
CA ILE A 49 -1.06 -11.39 -5.77
C ILE A 49 -0.72 -12.57 -6.70
N LYS A 50 -1.56 -13.60 -6.70
CA LYS A 50 -1.34 -14.78 -7.52
C LYS A 50 -1.40 -14.48 -9.02
N ASN A 51 -2.36 -13.66 -9.44
CA ASN A 51 -2.61 -13.35 -10.85
C ASN A 51 -1.66 -12.28 -11.40
N ASN A 52 -1.03 -11.48 -10.56
CA ASN A 52 -0.12 -10.43 -11.02
C ASN A 52 1.25 -11.01 -11.35
N GLN A 53 1.65 -10.92 -12.63
CA GLN A 53 2.95 -11.40 -13.09
C GLN A 53 4.11 -10.44 -12.73
N ASN A 54 3.82 -9.14 -12.52
CA ASN A 54 4.81 -8.09 -12.31
C ASN A 54 4.74 -7.50 -10.90
N ILE A 55 4.66 -8.34 -9.86
CA ILE A 55 4.68 -7.87 -8.48
C ILE A 55 6.11 -7.45 -8.11
N ASN A 56 6.23 -6.24 -7.55
CA ASN A 56 7.47 -5.79 -6.95
C ASN A 56 7.52 -6.25 -5.48
N PHE A 57 8.40 -7.20 -5.18
CA PHE A 57 8.57 -7.78 -3.84
C PHE A 57 9.24 -6.81 -2.85
N ASP A 58 9.94 -5.76 -3.33
CA ASP A 58 10.60 -4.78 -2.46
C ASP A 58 9.64 -3.74 -1.89
N LYS A 59 8.47 -3.57 -2.52
CA LYS A 59 7.47 -2.60 -2.08
C LYS A 59 6.62 -3.14 -0.94
N LYS A 60 6.38 -2.29 0.05
CA LYS A 60 5.36 -2.56 1.07
C LYS A 60 3.97 -2.47 0.46
N ILE A 61 3.14 -3.44 0.78
CA ILE A 61 1.74 -3.50 0.36
C ILE A 61 0.84 -3.85 1.56
N ARG A 62 -0.45 -3.66 1.38
CA ARG A 62 -1.49 -4.15 2.28
C ARG A 62 -2.15 -5.37 1.66
N VAL A 63 -2.22 -6.43 2.43
CA VAL A 63 -2.96 -7.63 2.03
C VAL A 63 -4.14 -7.80 2.96
N GLY A 64 -5.34 -7.89 2.38
CA GLY A 64 -6.57 -8.10 3.12
C GLY A 64 -7.26 -9.40 2.74
N GLY A 65 -7.93 -10.00 3.71
CA GLY A 65 -8.71 -11.19 3.56
C GLY A 65 -9.24 -11.67 4.90
N MET A 66 -9.74 -12.89 4.94
CA MET A 66 -10.15 -13.55 6.17
C MET A 66 -9.05 -14.47 6.68
N VAL A 67 -8.86 -14.51 8.00
CA VAL A 67 -7.99 -15.51 8.62
C VAL A 67 -8.64 -16.89 8.49
N LYS A 68 -7.92 -17.81 7.84
CA LYS A 68 -8.42 -19.17 7.62
C LYS A 68 -8.53 -19.92 8.95
N LYS A 69 -9.62 -20.69 9.10
CA LYS A 69 -9.85 -21.54 10.27
C LYS A 69 -8.77 -22.59 10.44
N ASN A 70 -8.34 -22.83 11.67
CA ASN A 70 -7.27 -23.76 12.06
C ASN A 70 -5.93 -23.48 11.37
N SER A 71 -5.64 -22.22 11.01
CA SER A 71 -4.37 -21.81 10.40
C SER A 71 -3.45 -21.04 11.35
N LEU A 72 -3.96 -20.61 12.50
CA LEU A 72 -3.23 -19.79 13.44
C LEU A 72 -2.24 -20.63 14.26
N ILE A 73 -0.96 -20.33 14.10
CA ILE A 73 0.13 -20.94 14.84
C ILE A 73 0.88 -19.82 15.57
N ILE A 74 0.87 -19.88 16.88
CA ILE A 74 1.59 -18.92 17.75
C ILE A 74 2.79 -19.63 18.32
N LYS A 75 4.00 -19.13 18.04
CA LYS A 75 5.28 -19.61 18.60
C LYS A 75 6.02 -18.40 19.16
N GLU A 76 6.26 -18.44 20.47
CA GLU A 76 7.03 -17.43 21.23
C GLU A 76 6.87 -15.98 20.73
N GLU A 77 7.60 -15.57 19.70
CA GLU A 77 7.56 -14.22 19.11
C GLU A 77 7.06 -14.19 17.67
N GLU A 78 6.78 -15.35 17.07
CA GLU A 78 6.33 -15.46 15.67
C GLU A 78 4.91 -16.02 15.59
N ILE A 79 4.07 -15.34 14.86
CA ILE A 79 2.69 -15.72 14.59
C ILE A 79 2.55 -16.01 13.12
N LYS A 80 2.13 -17.22 12.80
CA LYS A 80 1.84 -17.65 11.43
C LYS A 80 0.36 -17.92 11.26
N PHE A 81 -0.21 -17.46 10.17
CA PHE A 81 -1.59 -17.71 9.80
C PHE A 81 -1.77 -17.58 8.29
N ILE A 82 -2.92 -17.99 7.79
CA ILE A 82 -3.26 -17.93 6.38
C ILE A 82 -4.37 -16.90 6.20
N ILE A 83 -4.16 -15.98 5.25
CA ILE A 83 -5.22 -15.09 4.76
C ILE A 83 -5.79 -15.67 3.49
N THR A 84 -7.11 -15.73 3.39
CA THR A 84 -7.84 -16.18 2.21
C THR A 84 -8.86 -15.16 1.75
N ASP A 85 -9.09 -15.09 0.44
CA ASP A 85 -10.20 -14.38 -0.20
C ASP A 85 -11.24 -15.36 -0.78
N PHE A 86 -11.25 -16.60 -0.25
CA PHE A 86 -12.02 -17.76 -0.64
C PHE A 86 -11.58 -18.44 -1.95
N ASN A 87 -10.81 -17.78 -2.81
CA ASN A 87 -10.28 -18.35 -4.04
C ASN A 87 -8.81 -18.74 -3.92
N ASN A 88 -8.04 -17.92 -3.24
CA ASN A 88 -6.61 -18.12 -3.04
C ASN A 88 -6.21 -17.87 -1.59
N GLU A 89 -5.04 -18.38 -1.24
CA GLU A 89 -4.50 -18.33 0.10
C GLU A 89 -3.10 -17.72 0.07
N LEU A 90 -2.75 -17.00 1.14
CA LEU A 90 -1.44 -16.41 1.35
C LEU A 90 -0.97 -16.69 2.77
N ASN A 91 0.20 -17.28 2.92
CA ASN A 91 0.81 -17.51 4.22
C ASN A 91 1.40 -16.20 4.76
N ILE A 92 1.05 -15.86 6.00
CA ILE A 92 1.52 -14.66 6.68
C ILE A 92 2.39 -15.07 7.85
N SER A 93 3.55 -14.44 7.97
CA SER A 93 4.38 -14.44 9.17
C SER A 93 4.41 -13.04 9.76
N PHE A 94 4.17 -12.95 11.04
CA PHE A 94 4.17 -11.69 11.80
C PHE A 94 4.95 -11.87 13.10
N SER A 95 5.89 -10.98 13.37
CA SER A 95 6.61 -10.90 14.65
C SER A 95 6.12 -9.69 15.42
N GLY A 96 5.48 -9.92 16.56
CA GLY A 96 4.96 -8.86 17.41
C GLY A 96 3.66 -9.22 18.13
N THR A 97 3.08 -8.23 18.78
CA THR A 97 1.82 -8.42 19.52
C THR A 97 0.64 -8.25 18.57
N VAL A 98 -0.21 -9.26 18.50
CA VAL A 98 -1.46 -9.18 17.74
C VAL A 98 -2.48 -8.27 18.43
N PRO A 99 -3.30 -7.55 17.66
CA PRO A 99 -4.43 -6.81 18.21
C PRO A 99 -5.39 -7.73 18.96
N ASN A 100 -6.02 -7.25 20.03
CA ASN A 100 -6.96 -8.03 20.86
C ASN A 100 -8.13 -8.63 20.09
N LEU A 101 -8.44 -8.10 18.90
CA LEU A 101 -9.55 -8.53 18.05
C LEU A 101 -9.11 -9.46 16.92
N PHE A 102 -7.84 -9.81 16.88
CA PHE A 102 -7.34 -10.75 15.89
C PHE A 102 -7.79 -12.18 16.25
N SER A 103 -8.53 -12.80 15.37
CA SER A 103 -8.99 -14.19 15.52
C SER A 103 -9.23 -14.84 14.16
N GLU A 104 -9.28 -16.16 14.16
CA GLU A 104 -9.66 -16.91 12.98
C GLU A 104 -11.09 -16.57 12.53
N GLU A 105 -11.37 -16.77 11.25
CA GLU A 105 -12.66 -16.47 10.59
C GLU A 105 -13.07 -14.99 10.65
N LYS A 106 -12.13 -14.08 10.97
CA LYS A 106 -12.35 -12.63 10.94
C LYS A 106 -11.52 -11.95 9.85
N GLY A 107 -12.03 -10.81 9.37
CA GLY A 107 -11.33 -9.97 8.40
C GLY A 107 -10.11 -9.31 9.00
N VAL A 108 -9.01 -9.35 8.27
CA VAL A 108 -7.72 -8.79 8.68
C VAL A 108 -7.05 -8.09 7.52
N VAL A 109 -6.27 -7.07 7.82
CA VAL A 109 -5.37 -6.42 6.86
C VAL A 109 -3.95 -6.51 7.43
N ALA A 110 -3.04 -7.11 6.68
CA ALA A 110 -1.62 -7.16 7.00
C ALA A 110 -0.85 -6.16 6.13
N GLU A 111 0.00 -5.35 6.76
CA GLU A 111 0.94 -4.46 6.08
C GLU A 111 2.34 -5.06 6.14
N GLY A 112 3.04 -5.10 5.00
CA GLY A 112 4.39 -5.66 4.95
C GLY A 112 4.88 -5.87 3.53
N LYS A 113 5.71 -6.88 3.34
CA LYS A 113 6.32 -7.23 2.06
C LYS A 113 6.07 -8.69 1.69
N LEU A 114 5.92 -8.94 0.40
CA LEU A 114 5.94 -10.29 -0.14
C LEU A 114 7.38 -10.81 -0.15
N GLN A 115 7.59 -12.01 0.33
CA GLN A 115 8.82 -12.76 0.12
C GLN A 115 8.75 -13.52 -1.20
N ASP A 116 7.59 -14.10 -1.49
CA ASP A 116 7.23 -14.72 -2.75
C ASP A 116 5.71 -14.62 -2.98
N LYS A 117 5.17 -15.26 -4.01
CA LYS A 117 3.73 -15.23 -4.34
C LYS A 117 2.84 -15.97 -3.33
N THR A 118 3.42 -16.72 -2.42
CA THR A 118 2.72 -17.57 -1.44
C THR A 118 3.02 -17.19 0.00
N PHE A 119 4.04 -16.36 0.22
CA PHE A 119 4.52 -15.99 1.55
C PHE A 119 4.71 -14.50 1.72
N PHE A 120 4.15 -13.95 2.80
CA PHE A 120 4.15 -12.54 3.14
C PHE A 120 4.67 -12.32 4.55
N ILE A 121 5.60 -11.39 4.70
CA ILE A 121 6.13 -10.96 5.99
C ILE A 121 5.43 -9.68 6.38
N ALA A 122 4.62 -9.74 7.42
CA ALA A 122 3.88 -8.61 7.96
C ALA A 122 4.71 -7.84 8.99
N ASP A 123 4.74 -6.53 8.84
CA ASP A 123 5.28 -5.60 9.85
C ASP A 123 4.19 -5.15 10.83
N ARG A 124 2.94 -5.16 10.37
CA ARG A 124 1.77 -4.73 11.15
C ARG A 124 0.52 -5.50 10.74
N ILE A 125 -0.31 -5.79 11.73
CA ILE A 125 -1.65 -6.36 11.54
C ILE A 125 -2.68 -5.34 12.01
N LEU A 126 -3.70 -5.10 11.18
CA LEU A 126 -4.83 -4.22 11.44
C LEU A 126 -6.08 -5.08 11.54
N ALA A 127 -6.67 -5.15 12.72
CA ALA A 127 -7.98 -5.74 12.96
C ALA A 127 -8.92 -4.65 13.49
N LYS A 128 -10.16 -4.59 13.01
CA LYS A 128 -11.13 -3.57 13.44
C LYS A 128 -12.12 -4.10 14.48
N HIS A 129 -12.64 -3.16 15.27
CA HIS A 129 -13.54 -3.40 16.40
C HIS A 129 -14.92 -4.01 16.05
N ASP A 130 -15.36 -3.91 14.79
CA ASP A 130 -16.66 -4.43 14.40
C ASP A 130 -16.60 -5.90 14.06
N GLU A 131 -17.38 -6.72 14.73
CA GLU A 131 -17.50 -8.17 14.48
C GLU A 131 -17.89 -8.49 13.03
N ASN A 132 -18.50 -7.55 12.32
CA ASN A 132 -18.91 -7.64 10.91
C ASN A 132 -18.15 -6.67 9.99
N TYR A 133 -17.09 -6.01 10.47
CA TYR A 133 -16.36 -5.07 9.62
C TYR A 133 -15.50 -5.80 8.61
N MET A 134 -15.90 -5.67 7.37
CA MET A 134 -15.09 -6.01 6.22
C MET A 134 -14.75 -4.71 5.49
N PRO A 135 -13.45 -4.40 5.23
CA PRO A 135 -13.08 -3.24 4.44
C PRO A 135 -13.91 -3.20 3.14
N PRO A 136 -14.38 -2.02 2.71
CA PRO A 136 -15.20 -1.91 1.49
C PRO A 136 -14.53 -2.55 0.27
N GLU A 137 -13.22 -2.35 0.15
CA GLU A 137 -12.40 -2.91 -0.93
C GLU A 137 -12.42 -4.44 -0.93
N LEU A 138 -12.35 -5.05 0.25
CA LEU A 138 -12.41 -6.49 0.41
C LEU A 138 -13.80 -7.04 0.13
N LYS A 139 -14.84 -6.33 0.59
CA LYS A 139 -16.24 -6.70 0.34
C LYS A 139 -16.58 -6.73 -1.15
N ASP A 140 -16.05 -5.77 -1.90
CA ASP A 140 -16.26 -5.69 -3.36
C ASP A 140 -15.49 -6.78 -4.10
N MET A 141 -14.26 -7.10 -3.65
CA MET A 141 -13.47 -8.19 -4.23
C MET A 141 -14.11 -9.55 -3.97
N MET A 142 -14.59 -9.79 -2.77
CA MET A 142 -15.26 -11.06 -2.41
C MET A 142 -16.57 -11.26 -3.16
N LYS A 143 -17.35 -10.19 -3.40
CA LYS A 143 -18.55 -10.25 -4.27
C LYS A 143 -18.20 -10.58 -5.71
N LYS A 144 -17.06 -10.11 -6.20
CA LYS A 144 -16.58 -10.36 -7.57
C LYS A 144 -16.13 -11.80 -7.76
N ASN A 145 -15.59 -12.42 -6.71
CA ASN A 145 -15.07 -13.78 -6.73
C ASN A 145 -16.13 -14.84 -6.38
N ALA A 146 -17.29 -14.43 -5.85
CA ALA A 146 -18.39 -15.31 -5.51
C ALA A 146 -19.41 -15.55 -6.66
N LYS A 147 -19.15 -15.02 -7.85
CA LYS A 147 -19.85 -15.30 -9.10
C LYS A 147 -18.98 -16.19 -9.99
#